data_bd1a345973f9d2e2cec10f9f242ae02e
#
_entry.id   bd1a345973f9d2e2cec10f9f242ae02e
#
_cell.length_a   1.000
_cell.length_b   1.000
_cell.length_c   1.000
_cell.angle_alpha   90.00
_cell.angle_beta   90.00
_cell.angle_gamma   90.00
#
_symmetry.space_group_name_H-M   'P 1'
#
loop_
_entity.id
_entity.type
_entity.pdbx_description
1 polymer ?
#
loop_
_entity_poly.entity_id
_entity_poly.type
_entity_poly.pdbx_seq_one_letter_code
_entity_poly.pdbx_strand_id
1 'polypeptide(L)'
;MRPGSGSGEAAPRGRLGTMTAIPEFDGESRLDFVEGLRRFTLREINPVAAGAVRERAAERRPENLDDLRAVAESVPLVGLRNRLLRSTQDLNWAQVVAAYEPLRPALEAELDDAEGRGPGRLELAEDWEHPGYSADVHFHRQPGGYHDEPLAGYIYHYGTKVFHLGTNDRDEAKIARAREVPAPADGSVARVLDIACSIGAMTVAFKERWPDAEVWGIDAAAPLLRYAHARAVRLGADVVFAQRLAEDLRFPDGTFDVAYLGTILHEVPWDVALRAVAEARRVLRPGGVLIVHEMRQPDDPPDPWATYDRDFDTRFNGEPFAFRFVHGGIGAELERLFAAVEFTNGRTATWVCTA
;
A
#
# COMPACT_ATOMS: atom_id res chain seq x y z
N MET A 1 -12.20 -12.90 47.46
CA MET A 1 -12.39 -13.00 46.00
C MET A 1 -11.24 -12.28 45.33
N ARG A 2 -10.35 -12.99 44.66
CA ARG A 2 -9.30 -12.38 43.82
C ARG A 2 -9.90 -12.04 42.46
N PRO A 3 -9.65 -10.87 41.86
CA PRO A 3 -10.06 -10.63 40.50
C PRO A 3 -9.19 -11.50 39.60
N GLY A 4 -9.85 -12.21 38.70
CA GLY A 4 -9.23 -13.09 37.73
C GLY A 4 -8.29 -12.32 36.78
N SER A 5 -7.16 -12.96 36.51
CA SER A 5 -6.27 -12.61 35.41
C SER A 5 -7.02 -12.71 34.09
N GLY A 6 -7.47 -11.57 33.55
CA GLY A 6 -7.97 -11.50 32.21
C GLY A 6 -6.84 -11.84 31.23
N SER A 7 -6.97 -12.97 30.54
CA SER A 7 -6.23 -13.24 29.32
C SER A 7 -6.52 -12.07 28.36
N GLY A 8 -5.50 -11.32 27.96
CA GLY A 8 -5.66 -10.23 27.01
C GLY A 8 -6.01 -10.76 25.63
N GLU A 9 -7.30 -11.04 25.42
CA GLU A 9 -7.81 -11.18 24.07
C GLU A 9 -7.73 -9.82 23.39
N ALA A 10 -7.06 -9.76 22.26
CA ALA A 10 -7.01 -8.56 21.42
C ALA A 10 -8.43 -8.07 21.14
N ALA A 11 -8.66 -6.77 21.28
CA ALA A 11 -9.99 -6.19 21.03
C ALA A 11 -10.44 -6.54 19.62
N PRO A 12 -11.66 -7.11 19.44
CA PRO A 12 -12.14 -7.49 18.12
C PRO A 12 -12.26 -6.26 17.23
N ARG A 13 -11.91 -6.40 15.92
CA ARG A 13 -12.11 -5.33 14.94
C ARG A 13 -13.59 -4.99 14.84
N GLY A 14 -13.94 -3.74 15.17
CA GLY A 14 -15.32 -3.22 15.05
C GLY A 14 -15.74 -3.03 13.58
N ARG A 15 -16.82 -2.28 13.33
CA ARG A 15 -17.35 -2.00 11.99
C ARG A 15 -16.32 -1.32 11.06
N LEU A 16 -15.55 -0.37 11.58
CA LEU A 16 -14.46 0.32 10.86
C LEU A 16 -13.07 -0.28 11.17
N GLY A 17 -13.01 -1.49 11.72
CA GLY A 17 -11.75 -2.07 12.16
C GLY A 17 -11.09 -1.21 13.23
N THR A 18 -9.86 -0.79 12.95
CA THR A 18 -9.10 0.15 13.78
C THR A 18 -9.11 1.59 13.28
N MET A 19 -9.86 1.88 12.21
CA MET A 19 -10.01 3.26 11.73
C MET A 19 -10.71 4.12 12.79
N THR A 20 -10.20 5.33 12.98
CA THR A 20 -10.85 6.32 13.82
C THR A 20 -12.07 6.87 13.06
N ALA A 21 -13.25 6.77 13.67
CA ALA A 21 -14.47 7.23 13.06
C ALA A 21 -14.45 8.76 12.85
N ILE A 22 -15.06 9.21 11.78
CA ILE A 22 -15.38 10.63 11.60
C ILE A 22 -16.52 11.00 12.55
N PRO A 23 -16.34 11.97 13.47
CA PRO A 23 -17.31 12.22 14.54
C PRO A 23 -18.61 12.88 14.06
N GLU A 24 -18.57 13.59 12.94
CA GLU A 24 -19.69 14.35 12.43
C GLU A 24 -20.39 13.63 11.28
N PHE A 25 -21.73 13.48 11.40
CA PHE A 25 -22.57 12.86 10.38
C PHE A 25 -22.42 13.52 9.00
N ASP A 26 -22.32 14.85 8.95
CA ASP A 26 -22.14 15.59 7.69
C ASP A 26 -20.80 15.24 7.01
N GLY A 27 -19.72 15.08 7.79
CA GLY A 27 -18.41 14.67 7.29
C GLY A 27 -18.44 13.26 6.70
N GLU A 28 -19.01 12.31 7.43
CA GLU A 28 -19.18 10.91 6.98
C GLU A 28 -20.05 10.84 5.73
N SER A 29 -21.19 11.54 5.73
CA SER A 29 -22.12 11.57 4.58
C SER A 29 -21.48 12.12 3.30
N ARG A 30 -20.60 13.14 3.42
CA ARG A 30 -19.85 13.68 2.27
C ARG A 30 -18.85 12.67 1.74
N LEU A 31 -18.14 11.95 2.61
CA LEU A 31 -17.19 10.91 2.21
C LEU A 31 -17.90 9.72 1.55
N ASP A 32 -19.07 9.31 2.06
CA ASP A 32 -19.90 8.28 1.44
C ASP A 32 -20.37 8.70 0.03
N PHE A 33 -20.71 9.99 -0.16
CA PHE A 33 -21.02 10.52 -1.48
C PHE A 33 -19.81 10.45 -2.43
N VAL A 34 -18.62 10.84 -1.97
CA VAL A 34 -17.38 10.79 -2.76
C VAL A 34 -17.05 9.35 -3.15
N GLU A 35 -17.18 8.40 -2.21
CA GLU A 35 -17.01 6.96 -2.48
C GLU A 35 -18.03 6.47 -3.53
N GLY A 36 -19.29 6.85 -3.38
CA GLY A 36 -20.36 6.49 -4.32
C GLY A 36 -20.10 7.03 -5.73
N LEU A 37 -19.66 8.29 -5.86
CA LEU A 37 -19.30 8.90 -7.13
C LEU A 37 -18.08 8.23 -7.77
N ARG A 38 -17.06 7.89 -6.98
CA ARG A 38 -15.91 7.13 -7.46
C ARG A 38 -16.32 5.73 -7.91
N ARG A 39 -17.15 5.06 -7.15
CA ARG A 39 -17.69 3.73 -7.50
C ARG A 39 -18.47 3.77 -8.81
N PHE A 40 -19.35 4.75 -9.00
CA PHE A 40 -20.07 4.97 -10.25
C PHE A 40 -19.11 5.22 -11.41
N THR A 41 -18.11 6.08 -11.23
CA THR A 41 -17.12 6.37 -12.25
C THR A 41 -16.36 5.11 -12.69
N LEU A 42 -15.94 4.29 -11.72
CA LEU A 42 -15.17 3.07 -12.01
C LEU A 42 -16.01 1.95 -12.61
N ARG A 43 -17.28 1.82 -12.23
CA ARG A 43 -18.14 0.70 -12.67
C ARG A 43 -18.94 0.99 -13.92
N GLU A 44 -19.37 2.24 -14.10
CA GLU A 44 -20.27 2.60 -15.19
C GLU A 44 -19.57 3.39 -16.30
N ILE A 45 -18.78 4.41 -15.95
CA ILE A 45 -18.12 5.26 -16.95
C ILE A 45 -16.86 4.62 -17.51
N ASN A 46 -16.01 4.09 -16.64
CA ASN A 46 -14.70 3.57 -17.02
C ASN A 46 -14.76 2.44 -18.06
N PRO A 47 -15.64 1.43 -18.00
CA PRO A 47 -15.72 0.38 -19.01
C PRO A 47 -16.13 0.92 -20.39
N VAL A 48 -17.02 1.90 -20.45
CA VAL A 48 -17.47 2.52 -21.70
C VAL A 48 -16.35 3.35 -22.32
N ALA A 49 -15.65 4.16 -21.51
CA ALA A 49 -14.48 4.91 -21.94
C ALA A 49 -13.38 3.99 -22.48
N ALA A 50 -13.11 2.90 -21.76
CA ALA A 50 -12.12 1.89 -22.16
C ALA A 50 -12.47 1.24 -23.51
N GLY A 51 -13.73 0.85 -23.72
CA GLY A 51 -14.21 0.31 -24.97
C GLY A 51 -13.98 1.28 -26.14
N ALA A 52 -14.39 2.53 -25.97
CA ALA A 52 -14.23 3.56 -27.02
C ALA A 52 -12.75 3.85 -27.35
N VAL A 53 -11.85 3.80 -26.35
CA VAL A 53 -10.40 3.96 -26.61
C VAL A 53 -9.85 2.77 -27.37
N ARG A 54 -10.21 1.54 -27.02
CA ARG A 54 -9.76 0.33 -27.74
C ARG A 54 -10.21 0.33 -29.19
N GLU A 55 -11.48 0.66 -29.47
CA GLU A 55 -12.02 0.78 -30.83
C GLU A 55 -11.23 1.82 -31.62
N ARG A 56 -11.04 3.02 -31.07
CA ARG A 56 -10.33 4.10 -31.74
C ARG A 56 -8.83 3.81 -31.93
N ALA A 57 -8.20 3.12 -30.97
CA ALA A 57 -6.82 2.66 -31.09
C ALA A 57 -6.67 1.60 -32.20
N ALA A 58 -7.63 0.70 -32.36
CA ALA A 58 -7.65 -0.27 -33.46
C ALA A 58 -7.75 0.40 -34.83
N GLU A 59 -8.51 1.51 -34.95
CA GLU A 59 -8.64 2.30 -36.19
C GLU A 59 -7.39 3.14 -36.50
N ARG A 60 -6.87 3.84 -35.46
CA ARG A 60 -5.80 4.84 -35.58
C ARG A 60 -4.40 4.26 -35.51
N ARG A 61 -4.25 3.07 -34.92
CA ARG A 61 -2.98 2.33 -34.75
C ARG A 61 -1.85 3.20 -34.20
N PRO A 62 -1.98 3.69 -32.93
CA PRO A 62 -0.95 4.51 -32.31
C PRO A 62 0.39 3.78 -32.28
N GLU A 63 1.47 4.44 -32.70
CA GLU A 63 2.81 3.85 -32.79
C GLU A 63 3.61 4.05 -31.50
N ASN A 64 3.21 5.02 -30.67
CA ASN A 64 3.91 5.36 -29.42
C ASN A 64 2.89 5.88 -28.37
N LEU A 65 3.42 6.21 -27.18
CA LEU A 65 2.59 6.66 -26.07
C LEU A 65 1.91 8.02 -26.34
N ASP A 66 2.56 8.94 -27.06
CA ASP A 66 1.98 10.25 -27.35
C ASP A 66 0.82 10.13 -28.35
N ASP A 67 0.95 9.27 -29.34
CA ASP A 67 -0.14 8.93 -30.26
C ASP A 67 -1.31 8.29 -29.51
N LEU A 68 -1.01 7.37 -28.57
CA LEU A 68 -2.04 6.74 -27.73
C LEU A 68 -2.75 7.75 -26.84
N ARG A 69 -2.04 8.71 -26.24
CA ARG A 69 -2.63 9.82 -25.50
C ARG A 69 -3.57 10.64 -26.36
N ALA A 70 -3.12 11.03 -27.56
CA ALA A 70 -3.95 11.79 -28.51
C ALA A 70 -5.22 11.04 -28.90
N VAL A 71 -5.11 9.72 -29.12
CA VAL A 71 -6.26 8.84 -29.39
C VAL A 71 -7.23 8.81 -28.21
N ALA A 72 -6.74 8.52 -27.00
CA ALA A 72 -7.57 8.41 -25.81
C ALA A 72 -8.24 9.74 -25.43
N GLU A 73 -7.49 10.83 -25.44
CA GLU A 73 -7.97 12.17 -25.08
C GLU A 73 -8.94 12.78 -26.13
N SER A 74 -8.96 12.22 -27.34
CA SER A 74 -9.98 12.56 -28.36
C SER A 74 -11.38 11.99 -28.04
N VAL A 75 -11.50 11.09 -27.06
CA VAL A 75 -12.78 10.52 -26.60
C VAL A 75 -13.33 11.39 -25.46
N PRO A 76 -14.46 12.12 -25.64
CA PRO A 76 -14.98 13.04 -24.61
C PRO A 76 -15.26 12.37 -23.26
N LEU A 77 -15.67 11.09 -23.28
CA LEU A 77 -15.96 10.32 -22.07
C LEU A 77 -14.71 10.06 -21.25
N VAL A 78 -13.54 9.97 -21.86
CA VAL A 78 -12.24 9.86 -21.15
C VAL A 78 -11.97 11.13 -20.35
N GLY A 79 -12.19 12.30 -20.95
CA GLY A 79 -12.06 13.59 -20.25
C GLY A 79 -12.99 13.70 -19.05
N LEU A 80 -14.25 13.26 -19.17
CA LEU A 80 -15.21 13.21 -18.07
C LEU A 80 -14.72 12.25 -16.95
N ARG A 81 -14.36 11.02 -17.33
CA ARG A 81 -13.84 9.99 -16.39
C ARG A 81 -12.63 10.49 -15.61
N ASN A 82 -11.66 11.06 -16.29
CA ASN A 82 -10.43 11.56 -15.70
C ASN A 82 -10.71 12.70 -14.71
N ARG A 83 -11.59 13.62 -15.08
CA ARG A 83 -12.02 14.70 -14.18
C ARG A 83 -12.72 14.18 -12.93
N LEU A 84 -13.64 13.23 -13.07
CA LEU A 84 -14.36 12.64 -11.94
C LEU A 84 -13.42 11.90 -11.00
N LEU A 85 -12.51 11.07 -11.52
CA LEU A 85 -11.53 10.37 -10.69
C LEU A 85 -10.64 11.35 -9.92
N ARG A 86 -10.11 12.37 -10.62
CA ARG A 86 -9.29 13.40 -10.00
C ARG A 86 -10.05 14.17 -8.92
N SER A 87 -11.27 14.62 -9.23
CA SER A 87 -12.09 15.39 -8.28
C SER A 87 -12.49 14.56 -7.06
N THR A 88 -12.83 13.28 -7.24
CA THR A 88 -13.15 12.40 -6.09
C THR A 88 -11.94 12.15 -5.22
N GLN A 89 -10.74 12.10 -5.79
CA GLN A 89 -9.50 11.99 -5.04
C GLN A 89 -9.23 13.25 -4.19
N ASP A 90 -9.28 14.42 -4.81
CA ASP A 90 -9.03 15.70 -4.13
C ASP A 90 -10.09 15.96 -3.03
N LEU A 91 -11.36 15.68 -3.32
CA LEU A 91 -12.46 15.82 -2.36
C LEU A 91 -12.32 14.84 -1.18
N ASN A 92 -11.92 13.60 -1.44
CA ASN A 92 -11.68 12.62 -0.40
C ASN A 92 -10.64 13.13 0.61
N TRP A 93 -9.46 13.50 0.13
CA TRP A 93 -8.40 13.98 1.01
C TRP A 93 -8.79 15.25 1.76
N ALA A 94 -9.40 16.23 1.07
CA ALA A 94 -9.84 17.47 1.70
C ALA A 94 -10.86 17.23 2.82
N GLN A 95 -11.80 16.31 2.63
CA GLN A 95 -12.82 15.97 3.64
C GLN A 95 -12.21 15.21 4.82
N VAL A 96 -11.31 14.24 4.58
CA VAL A 96 -10.65 13.48 5.65
C VAL A 96 -9.78 14.40 6.50
N VAL A 97 -8.96 15.26 5.88
CA VAL A 97 -8.14 16.24 6.61
C VAL A 97 -9.02 17.18 7.44
N ALA A 98 -10.07 17.76 6.83
CA ALA A 98 -10.97 18.67 7.53
C ALA A 98 -11.68 18.00 8.71
N ALA A 99 -12.00 16.70 8.61
CA ALA A 99 -12.64 15.96 9.68
C ALA A 99 -11.71 15.64 10.85
N TYR A 100 -10.43 15.42 10.59
CA TYR A 100 -9.45 15.12 11.63
C TYR A 100 -8.79 16.34 12.25
N GLU A 101 -8.79 17.48 11.57
CA GLU A 101 -8.15 18.72 12.08
C GLU A 101 -8.67 19.13 13.47
N PRO A 102 -9.97 19.14 13.78
CA PRO A 102 -10.47 19.43 15.13
C PRO A 102 -10.02 18.41 16.19
N LEU A 103 -9.70 17.19 15.77
CA LEU A 103 -9.25 16.10 16.65
C LEU A 103 -7.72 16.05 16.81
N ARG A 104 -6.97 16.85 16.06
CA ARG A 104 -5.49 16.81 15.98
C ARG A 104 -4.83 16.70 17.35
N PRO A 105 -5.13 17.55 18.36
CA PRO A 105 -4.44 17.45 19.66
C PRO A 105 -4.67 16.12 20.37
N ALA A 106 -5.87 15.55 20.24
CA ALA A 106 -6.20 14.26 20.85
C ALA A 106 -5.55 13.08 20.12
N LEU A 107 -5.48 13.14 18.78
CA LEU A 107 -4.88 12.09 17.95
C LEU A 107 -3.36 12.09 18.08
N GLU A 108 -2.72 13.26 18.16
CA GLU A 108 -1.28 13.36 18.42
C GLU A 108 -0.94 12.83 19.83
N ALA A 109 -1.74 13.19 20.85
CA ALA A 109 -1.57 12.64 22.19
C ALA A 109 -1.76 11.11 22.26
N GLU A 110 -2.67 10.54 21.45
CA GLU A 110 -2.84 9.08 21.30
C GLU A 110 -1.57 8.44 20.72
N LEU A 111 -0.95 9.04 19.70
CA LEU A 111 0.31 8.55 19.13
C LEU A 111 1.44 8.61 20.14
N ASP A 112 1.61 9.75 20.85
CA ASP A 112 2.64 9.92 21.89
C ASP A 112 2.50 8.89 23.03
N ASP A 113 1.27 8.68 23.47
CA ASP A 113 0.97 7.69 24.53
C ASP A 113 1.23 6.24 24.06
N ALA A 114 1.00 5.95 22.80
CA ALA A 114 1.21 4.60 22.25
C ALA A 114 2.70 4.24 22.07
N GLU A 115 3.58 5.22 21.81
CA GLU A 115 5.01 4.95 21.54
C GLU A 115 5.71 4.12 22.61
N GLY A 116 5.39 4.38 23.88
CA GLY A 116 5.97 3.65 25.03
C GLY A 116 5.23 2.37 25.43
N ARG A 117 4.17 1.98 24.70
CA ARG A 117 3.33 0.83 25.06
C ARG A 117 3.69 -0.42 24.25
N GLY A 118 3.52 -1.59 24.89
CA GLY A 118 3.60 -2.91 24.28
C GLY A 118 2.22 -3.50 23.93
N PRO A 119 2.19 -4.75 23.40
CA PRO A 119 3.27 -5.75 23.49
C PRO A 119 4.42 -5.61 22.49
N GLY A 120 4.24 -4.93 21.37
CA GLY A 120 5.31 -4.68 20.40
C GLY A 120 6.16 -3.45 20.72
N ARG A 121 6.94 -2.97 19.74
CA ARG A 121 7.76 -1.76 19.87
C ARG A 121 7.88 -0.97 18.58
N LEU A 122 8.23 0.32 18.71
CA LEU A 122 8.50 1.26 17.63
C LEU A 122 9.96 1.72 17.72
N GLU A 123 10.69 1.62 16.60
CA GLU A 123 12.07 2.04 16.43
C GLU A 123 12.16 3.15 15.38
N LEU A 124 12.16 4.41 15.79
CA LEU A 124 12.38 5.55 14.89
C LEU A 124 13.86 5.90 14.84
N ALA A 125 14.34 6.34 13.68
CA ALA A 125 15.72 6.79 13.51
C ALA A 125 15.88 8.23 14.05
N GLU A 126 16.92 8.45 14.87
CA GLU A 126 17.18 9.77 15.47
C GLU A 126 17.58 10.82 14.44
N ASP A 127 18.44 10.45 13.46
CA ASP A 127 18.95 11.34 12.41
C ASP A 127 18.42 10.91 11.05
N TRP A 128 17.06 11.01 10.85
CA TRP A 128 16.44 10.58 9.62
C TRP A 128 16.38 11.70 8.59
N GLU A 129 16.96 11.43 7.43
CA GLU A 129 16.76 12.23 6.23
C GLU A 129 15.87 11.46 5.26
N HIS A 130 14.73 12.06 4.91
CA HIS A 130 13.82 11.43 3.95
C HIS A 130 14.48 11.37 2.57
N PRO A 131 14.36 10.26 1.80
CA PRO A 131 15.02 10.13 0.51
C PRO A 131 14.58 11.21 -0.48
N GLY A 132 15.53 11.89 -1.12
CA GLY A 132 15.26 12.97 -2.05
C GLY A 132 14.36 12.61 -3.24
N TYR A 133 14.31 11.32 -3.63
CA TYR A 133 13.43 10.88 -4.71
C TYR A 133 11.94 10.92 -4.36
N SER A 134 11.59 10.94 -3.08
CA SER A 134 10.19 10.96 -2.60
C SER A 134 9.87 12.13 -1.68
N ALA A 135 10.86 12.99 -1.34
CA ALA A 135 10.69 14.10 -0.41
C ALA A 135 9.58 15.08 -0.82
N ASP A 136 9.48 15.38 -2.12
CA ASP A 136 8.47 16.32 -2.65
C ASP A 136 7.27 15.59 -3.30
N VAL A 137 7.16 14.25 -3.12
CA VAL A 137 6.09 13.48 -3.75
C VAL A 137 4.93 13.28 -2.78
N HIS A 138 3.80 13.85 -3.10
CA HIS A 138 2.54 13.55 -2.43
C HIS A 138 1.88 12.35 -3.11
N PHE A 139 2.29 11.14 -2.72
CA PHE A 139 1.72 9.90 -3.28
C PHE A 139 0.20 9.90 -3.13
N HIS A 140 -0.47 9.43 -4.17
CA HIS A 140 -1.94 9.45 -4.28
C HIS A 140 -2.55 10.83 -4.00
N ARG A 141 -1.74 11.90 -4.07
CA ARG A 141 -2.14 13.29 -3.80
C ARG A 141 -2.58 13.53 -2.34
N GLN A 142 -2.17 12.69 -1.40
CA GLN A 142 -2.42 12.91 0.01
C GLN A 142 -1.69 14.18 0.47
N PRO A 143 -2.41 15.18 1.03
CA PRO A 143 -1.79 16.43 1.53
C PRO A 143 -0.75 16.14 2.62
N GLY A 144 0.44 16.77 2.51
CA GLY A 144 1.56 16.52 3.39
C GLY A 144 2.29 15.19 3.13
N GLY A 145 1.89 14.44 2.09
CA GLY A 145 2.46 13.14 1.79
C GLY A 145 2.29 12.14 2.94
N TYR A 146 3.27 11.24 3.09
CA TYR A 146 3.28 10.25 4.15
C TYR A 146 4.19 10.63 5.32
N HIS A 147 5.08 11.62 5.14
CA HIS A 147 6.16 11.93 6.08
C HIS A 147 6.10 13.34 6.71
N ASP A 148 5.44 14.32 6.08
CA ASP A 148 5.38 15.70 6.58
C ASP A 148 4.15 15.99 7.45
N GLU A 149 3.11 15.16 7.39
CA GLU A 149 1.88 15.31 8.15
C GLU A 149 1.86 14.36 9.36
N PRO A 150 1.91 14.83 10.61
CA PRO A 150 1.89 13.96 11.80
C PRO A 150 0.70 13.01 11.85
N LEU A 151 -0.46 13.41 11.31
CA LEU A 151 -1.66 12.56 11.23
C LEU A 151 -1.75 11.74 9.93
N ALA A 152 -0.66 11.64 9.14
CA ALA A 152 -0.68 10.94 7.85
C ALA A 152 -1.26 9.53 7.94
N GLY A 153 -1.00 8.79 9.01
CA GLY A 153 -1.54 7.44 9.22
C GLY A 153 -3.06 7.41 9.38
N TYR A 154 -3.64 8.36 10.13
CA TYR A 154 -5.10 8.48 10.25
C TYR A 154 -5.75 8.88 8.94
N ILE A 155 -5.16 9.87 8.25
CA ILE A 155 -5.63 10.39 6.96
C ILE A 155 -5.57 9.28 5.91
N TYR A 156 -4.44 8.56 5.82
CA TYR A 156 -4.25 7.44 4.90
C TYR A 156 -5.26 6.33 5.16
N HIS A 157 -5.43 5.90 6.41
CA HIS A 157 -6.28 4.77 6.74
C HIS A 157 -7.75 5.03 6.35
N TYR A 158 -8.30 6.19 6.72
CA TYR A 158 -9.67 6.53 6.35
C TYR A 158 -9.79 6.89 4.86
N GLY A 159 -8.83 7.63 4.31
CA GLY A 159 -8.87 8.04 2.92
C GLY A 159 -8.79 6.87 1.94
N THR A 160 -8.05 5.82 2.27
CA THR A 160 -7.98 4.60 1.45
C THR A 160 -9.26 3.77 1.45
N LYS A 161 -10.20 3.98 2.39
CA LYS A 161 -11.56 3.41 2.35
C LYS A 161 -12.23 3.70 1.01
N VAL A 162 -12.08 4.93 0.50
CA VAL A 162 -12.63 5.33 -0.80
C VAL A 162 -11.98 4.57 -1.97
N PHE A 163 -10.68 4.29 -1.91
CA PHE A 163 -10.00 3.47 -2.93
C PHE A 163 -10.45 2.02 -2.92
N HIS A 164 -10.66 1.47 -1.74
CA HIS A 164 -11.15 0.12 -1.56
C HIS A 164 -12.68 -0.01 -1.68
N LEU A 165 -13.39 1.09 -1.92
CA LEU A 165 -14.84 1.14 -2.02
C LEU A 165 -15.55 0.49 -0.82
N GLY A 166 -15.00 0.68 0.38
CA GLY A 166 -15.50 0.12 1.63
C GLY A 166 -15.33 -1.40 1.80
N THR A 167 -14.48 -2.05 1.00
CA THR A 167 -14.30 -3.52 1.05
C THR A 167 -13.11 -3.97 1.87
N ASN A 168 -12.40 -3.06 2.55
CA ASN A 168 -11.21 -3.36 3.35
C ASN A 168 -11.20 -2.60 4.69
N ASP A 169 -12.36 -2.23 5.20
CA ASP A 169 -12.45 -1.38 6.39
C ASP A 169 -11.94 -2.07 7.66
N ARG A 170 -11.89 -3.40 7.68
CA ARG A 170 -11.40 -4.24 8.78
C ARG A 170 -10.18 -5.07 8.37
N ASP A 171 -9.39 -4.60 7.41
CA ASP A 171 -8.23 -5.30 6.85
C ASP A 171 -8.53 -6.63 6.16
N GLU A 172 -9.77 -6.86 5.74
CA GLU A 172 -10.21 -8.14 5.17
C GLU A 172 -9.30 -8.61 4.03
N ALA A 173 -8.90 -7.70 3.14
CA ALA A 173 -8.02 -8.03 2.03
C ALA A 173 -6.60 -8.38 2.50
N LYS A 174 -6.08 -7.72 3.53
CA LYS A 174 -4.75 -8.00 4.09
C LYS A 174 -4.74 -9.33 4.85
N ILE A 175 -5.77 -9.60 5.65
CA ILE A 175 -5.93 -10.87 6.37
C ILE A 175 -6.07 -12.05 5.39
N ALA A 176 -6.89 -11.90 4.34
CA ALA A 176 -7.03 -12.92 3.31
C ALA A 176 -5.70 -13.19 2.61
N ARG A 177 -5.00 -12.13 2.19
CA ARG A 177 -3.70 -12.24 1.54
C ARG A 177 -2.64 -12.87 2.45
N ALA A 178 -2.55 -12.48 3.72
CA ALA A 178 -1.62 -13.09 4.65
C ALA A 178 -1.81 -14.61 4.72
N ARG A 179 -3.05 -15.11 4.65
CA ARG A 179 -3.35 -16.55 4.66
C ARG A 179 -2.87 -17.28 3.40
N GLU A 180 -2.78 -16.60 2.28
CA GLU A 180 -2.34 -17.15 0.99
C GLU A 180 -0.81 -17.18 0.83
N VAL A 181 -0.06 -16.39 1.63
CA VAL A 181 1.40 -16.37 1.57
C VAL A 181 1.96 -17.76 1.90
N PRO A 182 2.76 -18.43 1.05
CA PRO A 182 3.33 -19.72 1.36
C PRO A 182 4.41 -19.63 2.46
N ALA A 183 4.49 -20.65 3.28
CA ALA A 183 5.66 -20.87 4.13
C ALA A 183 6.83 -21.43 3.30
N PRO A 184 8.10 -21.29 3.77
CA PRO A 184 9.22 -22.05 3.22
C PRO A 184 8.95 -23.55 3.16
N ALA A 185 9.62 -24.27 2.26
CA ALA A 185 9.36 -25.70 2.03
C ALA A 185 9.57 -26.60 3.28
N ASP A 186 10.40 -26.16 4.23
CA ASP A 186 10.60 -26.83 5.52
C ASP A 186 9.48 -26.55 6.55
N GLY A 187 8.52 -25.68 6.21
CA GLY A 187 7.40 -25.30 7.04
C GLY A 187 7.76 -24.36 8.20
N SER A 188 9.02 -23.96 8.36
CA SER A 188 9.49 -23.13 9.47
C SER A 188 9.31 -21.67 9.18
N VAL A 189 8.58 -20.94 10.05
CA VAL A 189 8.43 -19.49 10.01
C VAL A 189 8.64 -18.93 11.42
N ALA A 190 9.87 -18.50 11.70
CA ALA A 190 10.26 -17.87 12.95
C ALA A 190 10.35 -16.34 12.86
N ARG A 191 10.66 -15.82 11.65
CA ARG A 191 10.81 -14.38 11.41
C ARG A 191 10.20 -13.96 10.09
N VAL A 192 9.37 -12.90 10.14
CA VAL A 192 8.65 -12.34 8.98
C VAL A 192 8.96 -10.86 8.85
N LEU A 193 9.19 -10.38 7.64
CA LEU A 193 9.44 -8.98 7.32
C LEU A 193 8.40 -8.45 6.33
N ASP A 194 7.70 -7.40 6.74
CA ASP A 194 6.81 -6.59 5.90
C ASP A 194 7.55 -5.31 5.50
N ILE A 195 7.98 -5.22 4.24
CA ILE A 195 8.80 -4.11 3.70
C ILE A 195 7.87 -3.05 3.12
N ALA A 196 8.04 -1.79 3.55
CA ALA A 196 7.14 -0.68 3.28
C ALA A 196 5.72 -0.96 3.82
N CYS A 197 5.65 -1.21 5.13
CA CYS A 197 4.46 -1.71 5.80
C CYS A 197 3.34 -0.67 5.96
N SER A 198 3.61 0.62 5.66
CA SER A 198 2.64 1.71 5.78
C SER A 198 1.99 1.72 7.19
N ILE A 199 0.68 1.63 7.30
CA ILE A 199 -0.06 1.59 8.56
C ILE A 199 -0.06 0.21 9.25
N GLY A 200 0.83 -0.70 8.87
CA GLY A 200 1.04 -2.00 9.52
C GLY A 200 -0.09 -3.02 9.35
N ALA A 201 -0.98 -2.84 8.37
CA ALA A 201 -2.12 -3.74 8.21
C ALA A 201 -1.70 -5.17 7.84
N MET A 202 -0.71 -5.30 6.95
CA MET A 202 -0.16 -6.60 6.57
C MET A 202 0.72 -7.19 7.65
N THR A 203 1.51 -6.36 8.35
CA THR A 203 2.35 -6.74 9.49
C THR A 203 1.52 -7.43 10.59
N VAL A 204 0.40 -6.81 10.99
CA VAL A 204 -0.52 -7.39 11.99
C VAL A 204 -1.15 -8.68 11.46
N ALA A 205 -1.57 -8.71 10.19
CA ALA A 205 -2.13 -9.91 9.58
C ALA A 205 -1.14 -11.09 9.54
N PHE A 206 0.16 -10.82 9.38
CA PHE A 206 1.20 -11.84 9.51
C PHE A 206 1.35 -12.34 10.94
N LYS A 207 1.30 -11.45 11.94
CA LYS A 207 1.33 -11.86 13.35
C LYS A 207 0.13 -12.72 13.73
N GLU A 208 -1.06 -12.41 13.22
CA GLU A 208 -2.24 -13.24 13.41
C GLU A 208 -2.11 -14.62 12.76
N ARG A 209 -1.43 -14.70 11.60
CA ARG A 209 -1.19 -15.97 10.91
C ARG A 209 -0.12 -16.83 11.57
N TRP A 210 0.98 -16.20 12.02
CA TRP A 210 2.12 -16.83 12.65
C TRP A 210 2.36 -16.24 14.04
N PRO A 211 1.52 -16.62 15.02
CA PRO A 211 1.51 -15.98 16.35
C PRO A 211 2.83 -16.14 17.12
N ASP A 212 3.58 -17.20 16.83
CA ASP A 212 4.88 -17.47 17.47
C ASP A 212 6.06 -16.81 16.74
N ALA A 213 5.87 -16.29 15.53
CA ALA A 213 6.92 -15.63 14.78
C ALA A 213 7.22 -14.21 15.29
N GLU A 214 8.46 -13.80 15.20
CA GLU A 214 8.87 -12.40 15.32
C GLU A 214 8.52 -11.69 13.99
N VAL A 215 7.61 -10.71 14.05
CA VAL A 215 7.13 -10.00 12.85
C VAL A 215 7.59 -8.56 12.88
N TRP A 216 8.27 -8.15 11.83
CA TRP A 216 8.75 -6.80 11.61
C TRP A 216 7.98 -6.12 10.47
N GLY A 217 7.62 -4.86 10.68
CA GLY A 217 7.19 -3.95 9.63
C GLY A 217 8.18 -2.79 9.52
N ILE A 218 8.65 -2.50 8.32
CA ILE A 218 9.52 -1.34 8.10
C ILE A 218 8.90 -0.37 7.09
N ASP A 219 9.12 0.92 7.34
CA ASP A 219 8.69 1.99 6.44
C ASP A 219 9.62 3.20 6.57
N ALA A 220 9.66 4.05 5.56
CA ALA A 220 10.43 5.29 5.58
C ALA A 220 9.72 6.43 6.34
N ALA A 221 8.38 6.37 6.41
CA ALA A 221 7.53 7.43 6.94
C ALA A 221 7.21 7.25 8.42
N ALA A 222 7.89 8.00 9.30
CA ALA A 222 7.66 7.94 10.74
C ALA A 222 6.18 8.17 11.14
N PRO A 223 5.40 9.11 10.55
CA PRO A 223 3.99 9.27 10.89
C PRO A 223 3.13 8.04 10.61
N LEU A 224 3.42 7.29 9.52
CA LEU A 224 2.74 6.03 9.23
C LEU A 224 3.12 4.97 10.28
N LEU A 225 4.39 4.87 10.65
CA LEU A 225 4.87 3.89 11.65
C LEU A 225 4.32 4.17 13.04
N ARG A 226 4.24 5.44 13.46
CA ARG A 226 3.61 5.84 14.74
C ARG A 226 2.16 5.36 14.79
N TYR A 227 1.43 5.61 13.72
CA TYR A 227 0.05 5.13 13.60
C TYR A 227 -0.06 3.60 13.56
N ALA A 228 0.83 2.93 12.81
CA ALA A 228 0.89 1.47 12.74
C ALA A 228 1.12 0.85 14.13
N HIS A 229 2.03 1.45 14.91
CA HIS A 229 2.30 1.02 16.29
C HIS A 229 1.10 1.24 17.21
N ALA A 230 0.51 2.44 17.22
CA ALA A 230 -0.70 2.72 18.01
C ALA A 230 -1.84 1.74 17.67
N ARG A 231 -1.98 1.41 16.39
CA ARG A 231 -2.94 0.43 15.90
C ARG A 231 -2.63 -0.98 16.39
N ALA A 232 -1.36 -1.41 16.35
CA ALA A 232 -0.93 -2.73 16.85
C ALA A 232 -1.14 -2.85 18.38
N VAL A 233 -0.86 -1.79 19.14
CA VAL A 233 -1.15 -1.72 20.58
C VAL A 233 -2.64 -1.92 20.85
N ARG A 234 -3.53 -1.25 20.10
CA ARG A 234 -4.99 -1.44 20.24
C ARG A 234 -5.45 -2.86 19.93
N LEU A 235 -4.77 -3.54 19.01
CA LEU A 235 -5.05 -4.93 18.62
C LEU A 235 -4.35 -5.96 19.51
N GLY A 236 -3.49 -5.54 20.44
CA GLY A 236 -2.67 -6.44 21.24
C GLY A 236 -1.65 -7.24 20.42
N ALA A 237 -1.24 -6.74 19.24
CA ALA A 237 -0.32 -7.43 18.34
C ALA A 237 1.14 -7.16 18.72
N ASP A 238 1.89 -8.21 19.06
CA ASP A 238 3.32 -8.14 19.36
C ASP A 238 4.14 -8.13 18.06
N VAL A 239 4.35 -6.94 17.53
CA VAL A 239 5.09 -6.67 16.29
C VAL A 239 6.11 -5.56 16.50
N VAL A 240 7.15 -5.53 15.67
CA VAL A 240 8.16 -4.47 15.68
C VAL A 240 7.97 -3.59 14.46
N PHE A 241 7.84 -2.29 14.68
CA PHE A 241 7.90 -1.32 13.59
C PHE A 241 9.22 -0.55 13.65
N ALA A 242 9.92 -0.43 12.50
CA ALA A 242 11.20 0.26 12.43
C ALA A 242 11.29 1.19 11.22
N GLN A 243 11.84 2.39 11.42
CA GLN A 243 12.06 3.34 10.35
C GLN A 243 13.30 2.98 9.54
N ARG A 244 13.11 2.44 8.33
CA ARG A 244 14.16 2.00 7.41
C ARG A 244 13.72 2.16 5.97
N LEU A 245 14.70 2.21 5.06
CA LEU A 245 14.46 2.19 3.62
C LEU A 245 14.31 0.75 3.11
N ALA A 246 13.49 0.55 2.09
CA ALA A 246 13.34 -0.75 1.42
C ALA A 246 14.66 -1.21 0.75
N GLU A 247 15.45 -0.25 0.26
CA GLU A 247 16.76 -0.47 -0.36
C GLU A 247 17.94 -0.49 0.63
N ASP A 248 17.70 -0.27 1.93
CA ASP A 248 18.68 -0.34 3.03
C ASP A 248 17.99 -0.87 4.29
N LEU A 249 17.78 -2.17 4.35
CA LEU A 249 17.02 -2.84 5.42
C LEU A 249 17.75 -2.90 6.77
N ARG A 250 19.07 -2.79 6.77
CA ARG A 250 19.95 -2.83 7.96
C ARG A 250 19.76 -4.07 8.86
N PHE A 251 19.40 -5.18 8.26
CA PHE A 251 19.39 -6.49 8.92
C PHE A 251 20.58 -7.34 8.42
N PRO A 252 21.08 -8.28 9.24
CA PRO A 252 22.06 -9.28 8.77
C PRO A 252 21.48 -10.14 7.63
N ASP A 253 22.39 -10.71 6.81
CA ASP A 253 22.03 -11.67 5.79
C ASP A 253 21.31 -12.88 6.39
N GLY A 254 20.33 -13.41 5.68
CA GLY A 254 19.64 -14.63 6.06
C GLY A 254 18.81 -14.54 7.36
N THR A 255 18.37 -13.34 7.74
CA THR A 255 17.62 -13.11 9.00
C THR A 255 16.20 -13.64 8.96
N PHE A 256 15.50 -13.56 7.81
CA PHE A 256 14.07 -13.79 7.70
C PHE A 256 13.73 -15.06 6.93
N ASP A 257 12.63 -15.71 7.32
CA ASP A 257 12.03 -16.86 6.63
C ASP A 257 11.11 -16.42 5.51
N VAL A 258 10.34 -15.35 5.77
CA VAL A 258 9.39 -14.76 4.84
C VAL A 258 9.60 -13.25 4.78
N ALA A 259 9.65 -12.70 3.58
CA ALA A 259 9.62 -11.26 3.33
C ALA A 259 8.46 -10.91 2.38
N TYR A 260 7.88 -9.74 2.56
CA TYR A 260 6.78 -9.23 1.74
C TYR A 260 7.09 -7.81 1.25
N LEU A 261 7.01 -7.61 -0.05
CA LEU A 261 7.06 -6.31 -0.72
C LEU A 261 5.67 -6.05 -1.33
N GLY A 262 4.90 -5.17 -0.70
CA GLY A 262 3.54 -4.91 -1.12
C GLY A 262 3.30 -3.49 -1.60
N THR A 263 3.13 -3.30 -2.91
CA THR A 263 2.71 -2.01 -3.51
C THR A 263 3.64 -0.84 -3.21
N ILE A 264 4.95 -1.08 -3.26
CA ILE A 264 5.99 -0.07 -3.03
C ILE A 264 6.90 0.13 -4.25
N LEU A 265 7.16 -0.92 -5.04
CA LEU A 265 8.15 -0.85 -6.11
C LEU A 265 7.77 0.14 -7.22
N HIS A 266 6.49 0.47 -7.33
CA HIS A 266 5.99 1.50 -8.24
C HIS A 266 6.00 2.92 -7.65
N GLU A 267 6.28 3.07 -6.36
CA GLU A 267 6.39 4.35 -5.66
C GLU A 267 7.85 4.83 -5.52
N VAL A 268 8.81 4.09 -6.07
CA VAL A 268 10.24 4.43 -6.03
C VAL A 268 10.87 4.42 -7.43
N PRO A 269 11.98 5.15 -7.67
CA PRO A 269 12.74 5.05 -8.90
C PRO A 269 13.12 3.61 -9.24
N TRP A 270 13.22 3.30 -10.54
CA TRP A 270 13.48 1.94 -10.99
C TRP A 270 14.75 1.31 -10.40
N ASP A 271 15.84 2.05 -10.29
CA ASP A 271 17.09 1.59 -9.68
C ASP A 271 16.94 1.35 -8.16
N VAL A 272 16.10 2.14 -7.48
CA VAL A 272 15.74 1.91 -6.06
C VAL A 272 14.91 0.64 -5.94
N ALA A 273 13.93 0.42 -6.80
CA ALA A 273 13.14 -0.81 -6.84
C ALA A 273 14.02 -2.06 -6.99
N LEU A 274 15.02 -2.01 -7.87
CA LEU A 274 15.98 -3.11 -8.05
C LEU A 274 16.82 -3.35 -6.79
N ARG A 275 17.28 -2.28 -6.11
CA ARG A 275 18.00 -2.42 -4.83
C ARG A 275 17.11 -2.99 -3.72
N ALA A 276 15.85 -2.56 -3.64
CA ALA A 276 14.91 -3.08 -2.65
C ALA A 276 14.67 -4.59 -2.81
N VAL A 277 14.54 -5.07 -4.04
CA VAL A 277 14.44 -6.51 -4.33
C VAL A 277 15.73 -7.25 -3.95
N ALA A 278 16.90 -6.67 -4.24
CA ALA A 278 18.18 -7.26 -3.87
C ALA A 278 18.37 -7.33 -2.34
N GLU A 279 17.98 -6.28 -1.61
CA GLU A 279 17.99 -6.26 -0.15
C GLU A 279 17.02 -7.30 0.44
N ALA A 280 15.79 -7.39 -0.10
CA ALA A 280 14.85 -8.42 0.31
C ALA A 280 15.41 -9.84 0.11
N ARG A 281 16.12 -10.07 -1.02
CA ARG A 281 16.81 -11.35 -1.24
C ARG A 281 17.94 -11.59 -0.24
N ARG A 282 18.75 -10.57 0.07
CA ARG A 282 19.90 -10.68 0.99
C ARG A 282 19.46 -11.08 2.40
N VAL A 283 18.39 -10.49 2.90
CA VAL A 283 17.91 -10.73 4.27
C VAL A 283 17.15 -12.04 4.42
N LEU A 284 16.76 -12.69 3.34
CA LEU A 284 16.13 -14.02 3.36
C LEU A 284 17.17 -15.13 3.54
N ARG A 285 16.90 -16.05 4.45
CA ARG A 285 17.68 -17.28 4.58
C ARG A 285 17.58 -18.13 3.31
N PRO A 286 18.52 -19.07 3.08
CA PRO A 286 18.37 -20.06 2.02
C PRO A 286 17.06 -20.83 2.15
N GLY A 287 16.30 -20.91 1.06
CA GLY A 287 14.94 -21.51 1.04
C GLY A 287 13.85 -20.63 1.66
N GLY A 288 14.16 -19.42 2.10
CA GLY A 288 13.16 -18.43 2.49
C GLY A 288 12.33 -17.93 1.31
N VAL A 289 11.20 -17.26 1.58
CA VAL A 289 10.23 -16.86 0.56
C VAL A 289 10.05 -15.35 0.54
N LEU A 290 10.20 -14.73 -0.65
CA LEU A 290 9.76 -13.37 -0.91
C LEU A 290 8.42 -13.40 -1.67
N ILE A 291 7.49 -12.57 -1.21
CA ILE A 291 6.30 -12.26 -1.97
C ILE A 291 6.42 -10.81 -2.46
N VAL A 292 6.35 -10.62 -3.77
CA VAL A 292 6.19 -9.28 -4.38
C VAL A 292 4.75 -9.17 -4.86
N HIS A 293 3.99 -8.26 -4.26
CA HIS A 293 2.60 -7.99 -4.64
C HIS A 293 2.49 -6.56 -5.15
N GLU A 294 2.14 -6.42 -6.44
CA GLU A 294 2.27 -5.16 -7.15
C GLU A 294 1.14 -4.92 -8.17
N MET A 295 1.21 -3.78 -8.83
CA MET A 295 0.35 -3.43 -9.93
C MET A 295 0.37 -4.52 -11.00
N ARG A 296 -0.82 -4.80 -11.60
CA ARG A 296 -0.94 -5.69 -12.75
C ARG A 296 0.09 -5.34 -13.82
N GLN A 297 0.78 -6.34 -14.31
CA GLN A 297 1.72 -6.19 -15.43
C GLN A 297 0.98 -6.15 -16.77
N PRO A 298 1.56 -5.52 -17.81
CA PRO A 298 0.96 -5.46 -19.14
C PRO A 298 0.70 -6.84 -19.72
N ASP A 299 -0.36 -6.95 -20.51
CA ASP A 299 -0.56 -8.10 -21.39
C ASP A 299 0.37 -8.01 -22.62
N ASP A 300 0.50 -9.08 -23.38
CA ASP A 300 1.20 -9.11 -24.65
C ASP A 300 0.23 -9.55 -25.77
N PRO A 301 -0.17 -8.69 -26.70
CA PRO A 301 0.19 -7.25 -26.79
C PRO A 301 -0.47 -6.38 -25.70
N PRO A 302 0.12 -5.22 -25.36
CA PRO A 302 -0.41 -4.35 -24.33
C PRO A 302 -1.81 -3.83 -24.67
N ASP A 303 -2.72 -3.83 -23.69
CA ASP A 303 -4.03 -3.20 -23.84
C ASP A 303 -3.90 -1.66 -23.92
N PRO A 304 -4.40 -1.00 -24.99
CA PRO A 304 -4.29 0.44 -25.14
C PRO A 304 -4.90 1.22 -23.97
N TRP A 305 -6.04 0.76 -23.44
CA TRP A 305 -6.65 1.42 -22.29
C TRP A 305 -5.81 1.30 -21.03
N ALA A 306 -5.34 0.09 -20.70
CA ALA A 306 -4.52 -0.13 -19.50
C ALA A 306 -3.22 0.70 -19.56
N THR A 307 -2.59 0.79 -20.74
CA THR A 307 -1.39 1.61 -20.95
C THR A 307 -1.69 3.10 -20.74
N TYR A 308 -2.78 3.62 -21.31
CA TYR A 308 -3.20 5.00 -21.13
C TYR A 308 -3.58 5.30 -19.67
N ASP A 309 -4.31 4.40 -19.02
CA ASP A 309 -4.76 4.58 -17.63
C ASP A 309 -3.56 4.63 -16.66
N ARG A 310 -2.55 3.81 -16.88
CA ARG A 310 -1.30 3.84 -16.11
C ARG A 310 -0.51 5.14 -16.34
N ASP A 311 -0.46 5.60 -17.58
CA ASP A 311 0.14 6.91 -17.90
C ASP A 311 -0.62 8.07 -17.24
N PHE A 312 -1.95 8.00 -17.20
CA PHE A 312 -2.77 8.98 -16.51
C PHE A 312 -2.47 9.03 -15.01
N ASP A 313 -2.37 7.88 -14.34
CA ASP A 313 -2.00 7.81 -12.92
C ASP A 313 -0.62 8.43 -12.67
N THR A 314 0.35 8.11 -13.51
CA THR A 314 1.71 8.68 -13.42
C THR A 314 1.71 10.20 -13.56
N ARG A 315 0.94 10.74 -14.48
CA ARG A 315 0.90 12.19 -14.73
C ARG A 315 0.07 12.98 -13.70
N PHE A 316 -0.97 12.35 -13.12
CA PHE A 316 -2.00 13.11 -12.42
C PHE A 316 -2.40 12.58 -11.04
N ASN A 317 -1.93 11.41 -10.64
CA ASN A 317 -2.32 10.78 -9.38
C ASN A 317 -1.21 10.80 -8.29
N GLY A 318 -0.07 11.46 -8.57
CA GLY A 318 1.06 11.46 -7.64
C GLY A 318 1.81 10.12 -7.60
N GLU A 319 1.87 9.42 -8.74
CA GLU A 319 2.60 8.16 -8.89
C GLU A 319 3.70 8.25 -9.97
N PRO A 320 4.74 9.07 -9.76
CA PRO A 320 5.67 9.44 -10.83
C PRO A 320 6.46 8.26 -11.41
N PHE A 321 6.60 7.18 -10.67
CA PHE A 321 7.42 6.02 -11.08
C PHE A 321 6.59 4.84 -11.61
N ALA A 322 5.25 4.87 -11.45
CA ALA A 322 4.37 3.75 -11.74
C ALA A 322 4.44 3.26 -13.20
N PHE A 323 4.45 4.17 -14.18
CA PHE A 323 4.55 3.78 -15.59
C PHE A 323 5.87 3.06 -15.89
N ARG A 324 7.00 3.60 -15.37
CA ARG A 324 8.32 2.99 -15.55
C ARG A 324 8.41 1.63 -14.88
N PHE A 325 7.83 1.47 -13.70
CA PHE A 325 7.81 0.18 -12.99
C PHE A 325 7.03 -0.87 -13.78
N VAL A 326 5.80 -0.57 -14.18
CA VAL A 326 4.92 -1.52 -14.88
C VAL A 326 5.53 -2.00 -16.19
N HIS A 327 6.24 -1.12 -16.91
CA HIS A 327 6.91 -1.46 -18.18
C HIS A 327 8.40 -1.81 -18.01
N GLY A 328 8.87 -1.95 -16.77
CA GLY A 328 10.28 -2.18 -16.45
C GLY A 328 10.75 -3.62 -16.53
N GLY A 329 9.82 -4.58 -16.46
CA GLY A 329 10.17 -6.00 -16.53
C GLY A 329 10.78 -6.54 -15.25
N ILE A 330 10.24 -6.21 -14.08
CA ILE A 330 10.75 -6.65 -12.76
C ILE A 330 10.84 -8.19 -12.64
N GLY A 331 9.99 -8.93 -13.35
CA GLY A 331 10.02 -10.41 -13.34
C GLY A 331 11.37 -10.99 -13.72
N ALA A 332 12.04 -10.43 -14.75
CA ALA A 332 13.36 -10.90 -15.17
C ALA A 332 14.43 -10.71 -14.08
N GLU A 333 14.34 -9.63 -13.30
CA GLU A 333 15.24 -9.41 -12.17
C GLU A 333 14.97 -10.39 -11.02
N LEU A 334 13.71 -10.69 -10.74
CA LEU A 334 13.33 -11.70 -9.75
C LEU A 334 13.86 -13.09 -10.17
N GLU A 335 13.69 -13.48 -11.43
CA GLU A 335 14.23 -14.74 -11.98
C GLU A 335 15.76 -14.82 -11.90
N ARG A 336 16.46 -13.70 -12.01
CA ARG A 336 17.90 -13.62 -11.87
C ARG A 336 18.40 -13.82 -10.43
N LEU A 337 17.62 -13.34 -9.45
CA LEU A 337 18.02 -13.28 -8.03
C LEU A 337 17.57 -14.51 -7.22
N PHE A 338 16.49 -15.16 -7.62
CA PHE A 338 15.85 -16.22 -6.85
C PHE A 338 15.96 -17.59 -7.54
N ALA A 339 16.04 -18.65 -6.75
CA ALA A 339 16.15 -20.02 -7.24
C ALA A 339 14.89 -20.49 -7.99
N ALA A 340 13.71 -20.01 -7.57
CA ALA A 340 12.43 -20.26 -8.24
C ALA A 340 11.53 -19.03 -8.12
N VAL A 341 10.75 -18.77 -9.17
CA VAL A 341 9.78 -17.66 -9.23
C VAL A 341 8.48 -18.17 -9.83
N GLU A 342 7.40 -18.07 -9.07
CA GLU A 342 6.04 -18.32 -9.55
C GLU A 342 5.34 -16.98 -9.76
N PHE A 343 4.70 -16.78 -10.91
CA PHE A 343 4.06 -15.54 -11.29
C PHE A 343 2.58 -15.70 -11.55
N THR A 344 1.78 -14.81 -10.98
CA THR A 344 0.35 -14.69 -11.25
C THR A 344 -0.01 -13.25 -11.59
N ASN A 345 -0.66 -13.02 -12.74
CA ASN A 345 -1.07 -11.72 -13.22
C ASN A 345 -2.60 -11.62 -13.26
N GLY A 346 -3.20 -11.45 -12.09
CA GLY A 346 -4.64 -11.30 -11.95
C GLY A 346 -5.09 -9.82 -11.96
N ARG A 347 -5.91 -9.44 -10.99
CA ARG A 347 -6.26 -8.02 -10.74
C ARG A 347 -5.03 -7.20 -10.32
N THR A 348 -4.11 -7.84 -9.65
CA THR A 348 -2.76 -7.38 -9.29
C THR A 348 -1.77 -8.45 -9.70
N ALA A 349 -0.51 -8.09 -9.85
CA ALA A 349 0.57 -9.03 -10.08
C ALA A 349 1.11 -9.55 -8.75
N THR A 350 1.43 -10.84 -8.70
CA THR A 350 2.07 -11.45 -7.53
C THR A 350 3.16 -12.39 -7.99
N TRP A 351 4.36 -12.22 -7.45
CA TRP A 351 5.47 -13.14 -7.58
C TRP A 351 5.74 -13.79 -6.23
N VAL A 352 5.88 -15.10 -6.23
CA VAL A 352 6.36 -15.91 -5.10
C VAL A 352 7.75 -16.40 -5.46
N CYS A 353 8.76 -15.93 -4.73
CA CYS A 353 10.16 -16.15 -5.03
C CYS A 353 10.82 -16.96 -3.91
N THR A 354 11.51 -18.06 -4.25
CA THR A 354 12.28 -18.88 -3.29
C THR A 354 13.75 -18.45 -3.35
N ALA A 355 14.34 -18.13 -2.16
CA ALA A 355 15.69 -17.62 -1.99
C ALA A 355 16.78 -18.69 -2.09
#